data_b869a83c91b4fd48d5322f24a2121e1f
#
_entry.id   b869a83c91b4fd48d5322f24a2121e1f
#
_cell.length_a   1.000
_cell.length_b   1.000
_cell.length_c   1.000
_cell.angle_alpha   90.00
_cell.angle_beta   90.00
_cell.angle_gamma   90.00
#
_symmetry.space_group_name_H-M   'P 1'
#
loop_
_entity.id
_entity.type
_entity.pdbx_description
1 polymer ?
#
loop_
_entity_poly.entity_id
_entity_poly.type
_entity_poly.pdbx_seq_one_letter_code
_entity_poly.pdbx_strand_id
1 'polypeptide(L)'
;MVILGPGASPAGYRNNGVAKGYEVSMAEQVVGQASTEVSMDEDVNVGKLSFPAMLSLVVGSMIGGGIFSLPQNIAAAASLGPMVIGWTITGIGMICLAMVYQKLAIRRPDLDNGIYAYAKAGFGDFIGFNSAWGYWLSALIGNVGYLVLLFSTVGKFVPAFAGGNTVWAVLAASVLLWLTHALVLAGVRTAAFVNTIATIAKIVPLITFIAICAVAFDVGVFTEDFWGSHAGLGSVFAQTKSMMLVTVWVFIGIEGASIYSKRARKRSDVGKATVGGFLFVLVLLIGVNLLSMGIMRRAKLAGLPDASMGDVLSSVVGPWGSVLVSAGVIISLLGALLAWILLCGETMQVPGEDGTMPKLFGRINKHEAPAPALWITNIVSQICLVMTVLWDGAYLAMATLAAALILVPYLLSAAFALKMVIKGETYENGPRSQRVRDAVVATIATLYGIWLVVAAGADALMLAVLLYLPGAAVFVWAKREQRAKRIFKPYEIGVLVLLALISVVAIISIVTGRLSLT
;
A
#
# COMPACT_ATOMS: atom_id res chain seq x y z
N MET A 1 -19.21 -59.55 -28.02
CA MET A 1 -18.84 -60.94 -28.23
C MET A 1 -18.07 -61.34 -26.98
N VAL A 2 -18.80 -61.88 -25.97
CA VAL A 2 -18.76 -63.30 -25.59
C VAL A 2 -17.43 -63.67 -24.89
N ILE A 3 -17.34 -64.19 -23.68
CA ILE A 3 -18.15 -65.02 -22.75
C ILE A 3 -17.36 -65.15 -21.43
N LEU A 4 -17.96 -65.02 -20.31
CA LEU A 4 -18.27 -65.95 -19.19
C LEU A 4 -17.16 -66.97 -18.76
N GLY A 5 -16.81 -67.02 -17.52
CA GLY A 5 -17.38 -67.66 -16.36
C GLY A 5 -16.46 -68.70 -15.72
N PRO A 6 -16.86 -69.48 -14.70
CA PRO A 6 -16.65 -69.23 -13.28
C PRO A 6 -16.05 -70.46 -12.55
N GLY A 7 -15.98 -70.38 -11.21
CA GLY A 7 -15.85 -71.49 -10.28
C GLY A 7 -14.46 -71.64 -9.65
N ALA A 8 -14.27 -71.96 -8.42
CA ALA A 8 -14.97 -72.70 -7.40
C ALA A 8 -14.27 -72.50 -6.03
N SER A 9 -15.04 -72.45 -4.97
CA SER A 9 -14.63 -72.81 -3.60
C SER A 9 -14.53 -74.36 -3.49
N PRO A 10 -13.88 -74.99 -2.50
CA PRO A 10 -14.23 -74.85 -1.08
C PRO A 10 -13.11 -75.21 -0.06
N ALA A 11 -13.57 -75.11 1.19
CA ALA A 11 -13.10 -75.82 2.42
C ALA A 11 -11.84 -75.23 3.10
N GLY A 12 -11.87 -74.67 4.27
CA GLY A 12 -12.39 -75.22 5.53
C GLY A 12 -11.22 -75.52 6.47
N TYR A 13 -11.02 -74.66 7.50
CA TYR A 13 -10.46 -75.17 8.77
C TYR A 13 -10.94 -74.30 9.96
N ARG A 14 -11.51 -74.98 10.93
CA ARG A 14 -11.77 -74.49 12.27
C ARG A 14 -10.48 -74.18 12.99
N ASN A 15 -10.36 -73.14 13.78
CA ASN A 15 -10.17 -73.35 15.23
C ASN A 15 -10.32 -72.08 16.07
N ASN A 16 -10.84 -72.32 17.25
CA ASN A 16 -11.12 -71.51 18.38
C ASN A 16 -9.89 -70.74 18.91
N GLY A 17 -10.13 -69.59 19.49
CA GLY A 17 -9.33 -69.09 20.57
C GLY A 17 -9.14 -67.58 20.62
N VAL A 18 -9.67 -67.00 21.70
CA VAL A 18 -9.22 -65.74 22.28
C VAL A 18 -9.95 -64.47 21.83
N ALA A 19 -11.12 -64.32 22.41
CA ALA A 19 -11.70 -63.02 22.71
C ALA A 19 -11.02 -62.45 23.96
N LYS A 20 -9.98 -61.64 23.83
CA LYS A 20 -9.43 -60.73 24.84
C LYS A 20 -8.31 -59.88 24.21
N GLY A 21 -8.63 -58.86 23.47
CA GLY A 21 -7.59 -58.02 22.89
C GLY A 21 -8.09 -56.82 22.05
N TYR A 22 -9.38 -56.61 21.97
CA TYR A 22 -9.94 -55.60 21.06
C TYR A 22 -10.41 -54.29 21.77
N GLU A 23 -10.40 -54.18 23.09
CA GLU A 23 -10.82 -52.92 23.78
C GLU A 23 -9.68 -51.93 24.06
N VAL A 24 -8.41 -52.36 24.00
CA VAL A 24 -7.26 -51.46 24.21
C VAL A 24 -6.82 -50.75 22.91
N SER A 25 -7.19 -51.32 21.77
CA SER A 25 -6.75 -50.77 20.44
C SER A 25 -7.54 -49.56 19.98
N MET A 26 -8.81 -49.36 20.40
CA MET A 26 -9.60 -48.20 19.99
C MET A 26 -9.26 -46.93 20.75
N ALA A 27 -8.87 -47.01 22.01
CA ALA A 27 -8.49 -45.86 22.81
C ALA A 27 -7.12 -45.28 22.33
N GLU A 28 -6.18 -46.13 21.99
CA GLU A 28 -4.89 -45.70 21.43
C GLU A 28 -4.99 -45.18 20.00
N GLN A 29 -5.89 -45.69 19.16
CA GLN A 29 -6.14 -45.12 17.81
C GLN A 29 -6.84 -43.77 17.87
N VAL A 30 -7.77 -43.55 18.79
CA VAL A 30 -8.45 -42.25 18.94
C VAL A 30 -7.51 -41.20 19.54
N VAL A 31 -6.63 -41.58 20.48
CA VAL A 31 -5.62 -40.68 21.03
C VAL A 31 -4.51 -40.42 20.02
N GLY A 32 -4.12 -41.40 19.24
CA GLY A 32 -3.15 -41.24 18.14
C GLY A 32 -3.67 -40.38 17.01
N GLN A 33 -4.96 -40.50 16.62
CA GLN A 33 -5.56 -39.62 15.61
C GLN A 33 -5.76 -38.20 16.14
N ALA A 34 -6.19 -37.99 17.38
CA ALA A 34 -6.32 -36.68 17.99
C ALA A 34 -4.97 -35.96 18.15
N SER A 35 -3.91 -36.68 18.50
CA SER A 35 -2.55 -36.09 18.56
C SER A 35 -1.95 -35.84 17.19
N THR A 36 -2.28 -36.65 16.17
CA THR A 36 -1.82 -36.44 14.78
C THR A 36 -2.58 -35.30 14.12
N GLU A 37 -3.89 -35.10 14.39
CA GLU A 37 -4.65 -33.96 13.91
C GLU A 37 -4.19 -32.65 14.57
N VAL A 38 -3.87 -32.66 15.87
CA VAL A 38 -3.33 -31.47 16.56
C VAL A 38 -1.93 -31.13 16.06
N SER A 39 -1.07 -32.11 15.77
CA SER A 39 0.26 -31.85 15.21
C SER A 39 0.23 -31.46 13.74
N MET A 40 -0.70 -31.97 12.93
CA MET A 40 -0.88 -31.54 11.54
C MET A 40 -1.43 -30.11 11.44
N ASP A 41 -2.29 -29.68 12.35
CA ASP A 41 -2.81 -28.30 12.39
C ASP A 41 -1.74 -27.29 12.88
N GLU A 42 -0.81 -27.68 13.73
CA GLU A 42 0.34 -26.85 14.11
C GLU A 42 1.34 -26.70 12.99
N ASP A 43 1.70 -27.75 12.27
CA ASP A 43 2.64 -27.70 11.13
C ASP A 43 2.09 -26.91 9.94
N VAL A 44 0.78 -26.94 9.68
CA VAL A 44 0.12 -26.17 8.62
C VAL A 44 0.11 -24.66 8.93
N ASN A 45 0.28 -24.25 10.18
CA ASN A 45 0.26 -22.85 10.61
C ASN A 45 1.65 -22.22 10.81
N VAL A 46 2.73 -23.00 10.69
CA VAL A 46 4.10 -22.47 10.75
C VAL A 46 4.35 -21.51 9.58
N GLY A 47 4.58 -20.24 9.90
CA GLY A 47 4.84 -19.17 8.91
C GLY A 47 3.62 -18.39 8.44
N LYS A 48 2.38 -18.72 8.89
CA LYS A 48 1.18 -17.96 8.55
C LYS A 48 0.93 -16.80 9.52
N LEU A 49 0.44 -15.67 8.97
CA LEU A 49 0.18 -14.44 9.72
C LEU A 49 -1.13 -14.54 10.52
N SER A 50 -1.07 -14.26 11.82
CA SER A 50 -2.24 -14.11 12.70
C SER A 50 -2.96 -12.78 12.44
N PHE A 51 -4.21 -12.62 12.96
CA PHE A 51 -4.95 -11.37 12.86
C PHE A 51 -4.18 -10.15 13.40
N PRO A 52 -3.57 -10.18 14.62
CA PRO A 52 -2.77 -9.04 15.10
C PRO A 52 -1.58 -8.72 14.20
N ALA A 53 -0.91 -9.72 13.64
CA ALA A 53 0.20 -9.50 12.71
C ALA A 53 -0.28 -8.85 11.41
N MET A 54 -1.42 -9.25 10.87
CA MET A 54 -2.03 -8.62 9.70
C MET A 54 -2.51 -7.20 9.98
N LEU A 55 -3.11 -6.95 11.14
CA LEU A 55 -3.52 -5.62 11.58
C LEU A 55 -2.31 -4.69 11.69
N SER A 56 -1.24 -5.16 12.35
CA SER A 56 0.03 -4.41 12.46
C SER A 56 0.65 -4.13 11.10
N LEU A 57 0.52 -5.06 10.15
CA LEU A 57 1.02 -4.88 8.79
C LEU A 57 0.24 -3.79 8.05
N VAL A 58 -1.10 -3.77 8.14
CA VAL A 58 -1.94 -2.74 7.53
C VAL A 58 -1.68 -1.37 8.17
N VAL A 59 -1.73 -1.29 9.50
CA VAL A 59 -1.45 -0.04 10.24
C VAL A 59 -0.02 0.41 9.98
N GLY A 60 0.93 -0.54 10.01
CA GLY A 60 2.35 -0.28 9.80
C GLY A 60 2.68 0.22 8.40
N SER A 61 2.01 -0.28 7.36
CA SER A 61 2.21 0.17 5.97
C SER A 61 1.60 1.54 5.70
N MET A 62 0.43 1.87 6.28
CA MET A 62 -0.19 3.18 6.14
C MET A 62 0.49 4.26 6.99
N ILE A 63 0.87 3.96 8.23
CA ILE A 63 1.62 4.91 9.07
C ILE A 63 3.10 4.89 8.66
N GLY A 64 3.43 5.55 7.57
CA GLY A 64 4.79 5.84 7.14
C GLY A 64 5.27 7.21 7.63
N GLY A 65 5.79 8.02 6.71
CA GLY A 65 6.22 9.40 6.97
C GLY A 65 5.10 10.43 6.84
N GLY A 66 4.08 10.13 6.04
CA GLY A 66 3.04 11.09 5.64
C GLY A 66 2.30 11.75 6.79
N ILE A 67 1.97 11.00 7.85
CA ILE A 67 1.25 11.54 9.03
C ILE A 67 2.02 12.65 9.73
N PHE A 68 3.35 12.57 9.78
CA PHE A 68 4.18 13.54 10.48
C PHE A 68 4.38 14.85 9.70
N SER A 69 4.17 14.81 8.36
CA SER A 69 4.19 15.96 7.47
C SER A 69 2.77 16.40 7.05
N LEU A 70 1.73 15.79 7.60
CA LEU A 70 0.35 16.06 7.24
C LEU A 70 -0.10 17.49 7.62
N PRO A 71 0.27 18.02 8.82
CA PRO A 71 -0.22 19.34 9.24
C PRO A 71 0.14 20.46 8.26
N GLN A 72 1.41 20.61 7.86
CA GLN A 72 1.81 21.67 6.94
C GLN A 72 1.29 21.44 5.52
N ASN A 73 1.32 20.19 5.02
CA ASN A 73 0.90 19.88 3.65
C ASN A 73 -0.59 20.15 3.43
N ILE A 74 -1.43 19.82 4.40
CA ILE A 74 -2.87 20.13 4.32
C ILE A 74 -3.12 21.60 4.55
N ALA A 75 -2.45 22.25 5.51
CA ALA A 75 -2.59 23.69 5.75
C ALA A 75 -2.15 24.54 4.55
N ALA A 76 -1.17 24.07 3.76
CA ALA A 76 -0.77 24.70 2.51
C ALA A 76 -1.85 24.56 1.42
N ALA A 77 -2.60 23.46 1.41
CA ALA A 77 -3.61 23.16 0.40
C ALA A 77 -5.00 23.69 0.73
N ALA A 78 -5.39 23.75 2.02
CA ALA A 78 -6.77 24.01 2.42
C ALA A 78 -6.89 24.68 3.80
N SER A 79 -7.91 25.50 3.96
CA SER A 79 -8.41 25.99 5.24
C SER A 79 -9.35 24.97 5.87
N LEU A 80 -9.79 25.22 7.11
CA LEU A 80 -10.50 24.23 7.93
C LEU A 80 -11.77 23.67 7.28
N GLY A 81 -12.65 24.50 6.75
CA GLY A 81 -13.90 24.06 6.12
C GLY A 81 -13.68 23.14 4.92
N PRO A 82 -12.90 23.56 3.90
CA PRO A 82 -12.51 22.70 2.78
C PRO A 82 -11.77 21.43 3.22
N MET A 83 -10.95 21.50 4.26
CA MET A 83 -10.25 20.36 4.84
C MET A 83 -11.22 19.32 5.41
N VAL A 84 -12.24 19.73 6.17
CA VAL A 84 -13.28 18.83 6.70
C VAL A 84 -14.05 18.16 5.57
N ILE A 85 -14.38 18.89 4.51
CA ILE A 85 -15.01 18.34 3.30
C ILE A 85 -14.09 17.30 2.66
N GLY A 86 -12.82 17.63 2.47
CA GLY A 86 -11.83 16.73 1.88
C GLY A 86 -11.63 15.46 2.70
N TRP A 87 -11.53 15.54 4.02
CA TRP A 87 -11.46 14.37 4.91
C TRP A 87 -12.73 13.52 4.85
N THR A 88 -13.91 14.15 4.73
CA THR A 88 -15.19 13.42 4.58
C THR A 88 -15.21 12.63 3.27
N ILE A 89 -14.84 13.27 2.15
CA ILE A 89 -14.76 12.61 0.84
C ILE A 89 -13.74 11.46 0.89
N THR A 90 -12.55 11.73 1.41
CA THR A 90 -11.49 10.72 1.53
C THR A 90 -11.90 9.58 2.46
N GLY A 91 -12.47 9.86 3.62
CA GLY A 91 -12.92 8.84 4.58
C GLY A 91 -13.97 7.92 3.97
N ILE A 92 -14.99 8.47 3.31
CA ILE A 92 -16.04 7.67 2.64
C ILE A 92 -15.45 6.86 1.47
N GLY A 93 -14.65 7.49 0.64
CA GLY A 93 -14.05 6.84 -0.53
C GLY A 93 -13.11 5.70 -0.14
N MET A 94 -12.20 5.97 0.80
CA MET A 94 -11.23 4.98 1.23
C MET A 94 -11.83 3.84 2.06
N ILE A 95 -12.87 4.09 2.89
CA ILE A 95 -13.55 2.99 3.59
C ILE A 95 -14.26 2.08 2.58
N CYS A 96 -14.86 2.64 1.53
CA CYS A 96 -15.44 1.84 0.46
C CYS A 96 -14.38 1.03 -0.28
N LEU A 97 -13.20 1.60 -0.54
CA LEU A 97 -12.08 0.89 -1.14
C LEU A 97 -11.54 -0.23 -0.22
N ALA A 98 -11.41 0.02 1.08
CA ALA A 98 -11.06 -1.02 2.06
C ALA A 98 -12.06 -2.18 2.07
N MET A 99 -13.36 -1.86 2.00
CA MET A 99 -14.43 -2.86 1.90
C MET A 99 -14.39 -3.61 0.55
N VAL A 100 -13.98 -2.96 -0.53
CA VAL A 100 -13.72 -3.62 -1.83
C VAL A 100 -12.63 -4.67 -1.67
N TYR A 101 -11.46 -4.32 -1.11
CA TYR A 101 -10.38 -5.29 -0.86
C TYR A 101 -10.83 -6.44 0.04
N GLN A 102 -11.58 -6.14 1.11
CA GLN A 102 -12.17 -7.17 1.96
C GLN A 102 -13.06 -8.14 1.18
N LYS A 103 -13.94 -7.61 0.32
CA LYS A 103 -14.88 -8.43 -0.46
C LYS A 103 -14.16 -9.26 -1.52
N LEU A 104 -13.20 -8.66 -2.22
CA LEU A 104 -12.43 -9.37 -3.23
C LEU A 104 -11.61 -10.51 -2.60
N ALA A 105 -10.97 -10.30 -1.46
CA ALA A 105 -10.23 -11.34 -0.74
C ALA A 105 -11.11 -12.53 -0.32
N ILE A 106 -12.39 -12.28 0.02
CA ILE A 106 -13.35 -13.33 0.43
C ILE A 106 -13.96 -14.03 -0.80
N ARG A 107 -14.37 -13.26 -1.82
CA ARG A 107 -15.14 -13.79 -2.96
C ARG A 107 -14.27 -14.36 -4.07
N ARG A 108 -13.05 -13.90 -4.18
CA ARG A 108 -12.06 -14.34 -5.18
C ARG A 108 -10.78 -14.85 -4.49
N PRO A 109 -10.92 -15.94 -3.72
CA PRO A 109 -9.77 -16.55 -3.04
C PRO A 109 -8.74 -17.15 -4.00
N ASP A 110 -9.11 -17.31 -5.27
CA ASP A 110 -8.26 -17.72 -6.39
C ASP A 110 -7.32 -16.59 -6.87
N LEU A 111 -7.65 -15.33 -6.57
CA LEU A 111 -6.86 -14.17 -6.96
C LEU A 111 -5.97 -13.73 -5.78
N ASP A 112 -4.89 -14.45 -5.60
CA ASP A 112 -3.84 -14.05 -4.68
C ASP A 112 -3.01 -12.89 -5.28
N ASN A 113 -2.39 -12.08 -4.42
CA ASN A 113 -1.62 -10.90 -4.80
C ASN A 113 -2.43 -9.63 -5.16
N GLY A 114 -3.68 -9.55 -4.69
CA GLY A 114 -4.46 -8.32 -4.59
C GLY A 114 -4.52 -7.50 -5.89
N ILE A 115 -3.99 -6.29 -5.84
CA ILE A 115 -4.11 -5.24 -6.86
C ILE A 115 -3.78 -5.70 -8.29
N TYR A 116 -2.71 -6.46 -8.47
CA TYR A 116 -2.31 -7.00 -9.75
C TYR A 116 -3.33 -8.03 -10.28
N ALA A 117 -3.66 -9.01 -9.44
CA ALA A 117 -4.52 -10.13 -9.81
C ALA A 117 -5.95 -9.65 -10.15
N TYR A 118 -6.47 -8.68 -9.39
CA TYR A 118 -7.78 -8.08 -9.64
C TYR A 118 -7.83 -7.35 -10.98
N ALA A 119 -6.83 -6.53 -11.29
CA ALA A 119 -6.75 -5.82 -12.55
C ALA A 119 -6.61 -6.78 -13.75
N LYS A 120 -5.77 -7.82 -13.62
CA LYS A 120 -5.59 -8.85 -14.66
C LYS A 120 -6.87 -9.64 -14.92
N ALA A 121 -7.54 -10.13 -13.87
CA ALA A 121 -8.80 -10.86 -13.98
C ALA A 121 -9.92 -9.99 -14.55
N GLY A 122 -9.96 -8.71 -14.19
CA GLY A 122 -10.96 -7.78 -14.67
C GLY A 122 -10.78 -7.33 -16.11
N PHE A 123 -9.54 -7.07 -16.54
CA PHE A 123 -9.27 -6.26 -17.71
C PHE A 123 -8.17 -6.81 -18.63
N GLY A 124 -7.59 -7.95 -18.31
CA GLY A 124 -6.58 -8.62 -19.15
C GLY A 124 -5.13 -8.31 -18.75
N ASP A 125 -4.21 -8.97 -19.46
CA ASP A 125 -2.79 -9.05 -19.07
C ASP A 125 -2.09 -7.69 -19.06
N PHE A 126 -2.29 -6.86 -20.09
CA PHE A 126 -1.64 -5.55 -20.19
C PHE A 126 -2.14 -4.58 -19.12
N ILE A 127 -3.43 -4.61 -18.82
CA ILE A 127 -4.00 -3.79 -17.74
C ILE A 127 -3.54 -4.27 -16.37
N GLY A 128 -3.48 -5.60 -16.15
CA GLY A 128 -2.89 -6.19 -14.96
C GLY A 128 -1.42 -5.81 -14.80
N PHE A 129 -0.63 -5.90 -15.90
CA PHE A 129 0.74 -5.44 -15.91
C PHE A 129 0.87 -3.98 -15.48
N ASN A 130 0.07 -3.07 -16.06
CA ASN A 130 0.10 -1.65 -15.71
C ASN A 130 -0.29 -1.42 -14.25
N SER A 131 -1.22 -2.21 -13.70
CA SER A 131 -1.54 -2.16 -12.26
C SER A 131 -0.34 -2.51 -11.39
N ALA A 132 0.37 -3.60 -11.69
CA ALA A 132 1.59 -3.99 -10.97
C ALA A 132 2.72 -2.97 -11.16
N TRP A 133 2.92 -2.49 -12.39
CA TRP A 133 3.95 -1.53 -12.75
C TRP A 133 3.77 -0.19 -12.03
N GLY A 134 2.54 0.37 -12.05
CA GLY A 134 2.22 1.61 -11.36
C GLY A 134 2.32 1.48 -9.85
N TYR A 135 1.90 0.35 -9.28
CA TYR A 135 2.07 0.07 -7.86
C TYR A 135 3.55 0.00 -7.46
N TRP A 136 4.35 -0.72 -8.23
CA TRP A 136 5.80 -0.82 -8.03
C TRP A 136 6.48 0.55 -8.12
N LEU A 137 6.16 1.35 -9.15
CA LEU A 137 6.67 2.72 -9.27
C LEU A 137 6.27 3.60 -8.09
N SER A 138 5.00 3.54 -7.68
CA SER A 138 4.51 4.27 -6.50
C SER A 138 5.31 3.91 -5.25
N ALA A 139 5.51 2.62 -5.01
CA ALA A 139 6.23 2.12 -3.84
C ALA A 139 7.71 2.53 -3.84
N LEU A 140 8.41 2.41 -4.98
CA LEU A 140 9.82 2.78 -5.07
C LEU A 140 10.04 4.29 -4.92
N ILE A 141 9.19 5.12 -5.53
CA ILE A 141 9.26 6.58 -5.40
C ILE A 141 8.90 6.99 -3.97
N GLY A 142 7.93 6.31 -3.36
CA GLY A 142 7.61 6.46 -1.95
C GLY A 142 8.79 6.16 -1.03
N ASN A 143 9.58 5.13 -1.32
CA ASN A 143 10.81 4.82 -0.58
C ASN A 143 11.85 5.94 -0.69
N VAL A 144 11.99 6.57 -1.86
CA VAL A 144 12.85 7.74 -2.03
C VAL A 144 12.34 8.90 -1.17
N GLY A 145 11.03 9.16 -1.18
CA GLY A 145 10.40 10.15 -0.30
C GLY A 145 10.64 9.88 1.18
N TYR A 146 10.59 8.60 1.61
CA TYR A 146 10.90 8.22 2.99
C TYR A 146 12.35 8.51 3.36
N LEU A 147 13.31 8.26 2.48
CA LEU A 147 14.70 8.57 2.70
C LEU A 147 14.93 10.08 2.81
N VAL A 148 14.34 10.88 1.93
CA VAL A 148 14.41 12.34 1.99
C VAL A 148 13.82 12.87 3.30
N LEU A 149 12.63 12.40 3.69
CA LEU A 149 11.98 12.83 4.94
C LEU A 149 12.78 12.42 6.18
N LEU A 150 13.38 11.22 6.18
CA LEU A 150 14.23 10.75 7.27
C LEU A 150 15.41 11.71 7.47
N PHE A 151 16.16 11.99 6.40
CA PHE A 151 17.32 12.87 6.50
C PHE A 151 16.93 14.35 6.67
N SER A 152 15.80 14.81 6.18
CA SER A 152 15.21 16.11 6.53
C SER A 152 14.96 16.22 8.04
N THR A 153 14.43 15.14 8.64
CA THR A 153 14.20 15.10 10.10
C THR A 153 15.49 15.11 10.88
N VAL A 154 16.51 14.35 10.46
CA VAL A 154 17.87 14.39 11.06
C VAL A 154 18.50 15.77 10.85
N GLY A 155 18.19 16.44 9.74
CA GLY A 155 18.65 17.78 9.39
C GLY A 155 18.24 18.86 10.40
N LYS A 156 17.17 18.63 11.18
CA LYS A 156 16.78 19.52 12.30
C LYS A 156 17.85 19.58 13.40
N PHE A 157 18.67 18.54 13.53
CA PHE A 157 19.75 18.42 14.52
C PHE A 157 21.15 18.54 13.89
N VAL A 158 21.29 18.15 12.62
CA VAL A 158 22.56 18.14 11.88
C VAL A 158 22.39 18.95 10.59
N PRO A 159 22.83 20.23 10.56
CA PRO A 159 22.59 21.13 9.43
C PRO A 159 23.06 20.62 8.06
N ALA A 160 24.07 19.73 8.03
CA ALA A 160 24.55 19.11 6.79
C ALA A 160 23.46 18.32 6.03
N PHE A 161 22.39 17.91 6.72
CA PHE A 161 21.27 17.14 6.16
C PHE A 161 20.00 17.96 5.95
N ALA A 162 20.09 19.29 6.07
CA ALA A 162 18.94 20.19 5.95
C ALA A 162 18.11 19.89 4.67
N GLY A 163 16.78 19.82 4.80
CA GLY A 163 15.88 19.49 3.69
C GLY A 163 15.91 18.04 3.21
N GLY A 164 16.87 17.22 3.67
CA GLY A 164 16.97 15.80 3.33
C GLY A 164 17.49 15.50 1.92
N ASN A 165 17.82 16.52 1.12
CA ASN A 165 18.26 16.42 -0.27
C ASN A 165 19.62 17.09 -0.54
N THR A 166 20.37 17.50 0.50
CA THR A 166 21.75 17.92 0.34
C THR A 166 22.61 16.75 -0.14
N VAL A 167 23.77 17.02 -0.73
CA VAL A 167 24.71 15.97 -1.16
C VAL A 167 25.04 15.01 0.00
N TRP A 168 25.25 15.54 1.20
CA TRP A 168 25.53 14.73 2.40
C TRP A 168 24.33 13.88 2.82
N ALA A 169 23.12 14.44 2.75
CA ALA A 169 21.89 13.70 3.02
C ALA A 169 21.70 12.55 2.02
N VAL A 170 21.90 12.81 0.72
CA VAL A 170 21.78 11.79 -0.33
C VAL A 170 22.85 10.70 -0.18
N LEU A 171 24.08 11.03 0.17
CA LEU A 171 25.11 10.03 0.46
C LEU A 171 24.73 9.13 1.64
N ALA A 172 24.28 9.73 2.75
CA ALA A 172 23.84 8.98 3.93
C ALA A 172 22.59 8.14 3.63
N ALA A 173 21.64 8.70 2.88
CA ALA A 173 20.44 7.99 2.41
C ALA A 173 20.79 6.81 1.48
N SER A 174 21.78 6.97 0.61
CA SER A 174 22.29 5.88 -0.24
C SER A 174 22.86 4.74 0.60
N VAL A 175 23.67 5.04 1.61
CA VAL A 175 24.18 4.02 2.53
C VAL A 175 23.04 3.28 3.21
N LEU A 176 22.03 4.00 3.71
CA LEU A 176 20.87 3.39 4.36
C LEU A 176 20.05 2.54 3.38
N LEU A 177 19.83 3.00 2.13
CA LEU A 177 19.13 2.25 1.09
C LEU A 177 19.80 0.90 0.83
N TRP A 178 21.12 0.89 0.66
CA TRP A 178 21.86 -0.34 0.36
C TRP A 178 22.01 -1.26 1.57
N LEU A 179 22.11 -0.72 2.80
CA LEU A 179 22.04 -1.53 4.02
C LEU A 179 20.69 -2.20 4.17
N THR A 180 19.58 -1.47 3.92
CA THR A 180 18.23 -2.03 3.95
C THR A 180 18.05 -3.08 2.87
N HIS A 181 18.60 -2.85 1.67
CA HIS A 181 18.62 -3.83 0.58
C HIS A 181 19.30 -5.14 1.00
N ALA A 182 20.49 -5.04 1.58
CA ALA A 182 21.23 -6.22 2.04
C ALA A 182 20.44 -6.99 3.11
N LEU A 183 19.79 -6.27 4.04
CA LEU A 183 18.97 -6.88 5.09
C LEU A 183 17.75 -7.61 4.52
N VAL A 184 17.05 -7.02 3.52
CA VAL A 184 15.90 -7.66 2.87
C VAL A 184 16.34 -8.90 2.08
N LEU A 185 17.49 -8.84 1.40
CA LEU A 185 18.06 -10.00 0.69
C LEU A 185 18.45 -11.15 1.62
N ALA A 186 18.79 -10.85 2.88
CA ALA A 186 19.14 -11.84 3.90
C ALA A 186 17.94 -12.59 4.48
N GLY A 187 16.71 -12.13 4.24
CA GLY A 187 15.49 -12.87 4.56
C GLY A 187 14.29 -12.05 5.00
N VAL A 188 13.13 -12.46 4.52
CA VAL A 188 11.83 -11.79 4.70
C VAL A 188 11.34 -11.78 6.15
N ARG A 189 11.65 -12.83 6.94
CA ARG A 189 11.16 -12.96 8.33
C ARG A 189 11.67 -11.84 9.25
N THR A 190 12.93 -11.46 9.09
CA THR A 190 13.56 -10.38 9.88
C THR A 190 12.90 -9.03 9.59
N ALA A 191 12.59 -8.75 8.33
CA ALA A 191 11.92 -7.50 7.93
C ALA A 191 10.51 -7.37 8.54
N ALA A 192 9.73 -8.44 8.57
CA ALA A 192 8.39 -8.44 9.16
C ALA A 192 8.42 -8.22 10.68
N PHE A 193 9.36 -8.81 11.39
CA PHE A 193 9.54 -8.63 12.84
C PHE A 193 9.91 -7.18 13.17
N VAL A 194 10.89 -6.61 12.46
CA VAL A 194 11.33 -5.22 12.64
C VAL A 194 10.17 -4.26 12.35
N ASN A 195 9.38 -4.50 11.30
CA ASN A 195 8.21 -3.68 10.99
C ASN A 195 7.16 -3.71 12.12
N THR A 196 6.94 -4.85 12.78
CA THR A 196 6.00 -4.95 13.90
C THR A 196 6.45 -4.10 15.09
N ILE A 197 7.73 -4.18 15.47
CA ILE A 197 8.31 -3.36 16.54
C ILE A 197 8.21 -1.87 16.19
N ALA A 198 8.60 -1.50 14.97
CA ALA A 198 8.51 -0.13 14.49
C ALA A 198 7.06 0.38 14.50
N THR A 199 6.08 -0.48 14.17
CA THR A 199 4.66 -0.12 14.18
C THR A 199 4.16 0.20 15.59
N ILE A 200 4.58 -0.54 16.60
CA ILE A 200 4.24 -0.25 17.99
C ILE A 200 4.93 1.04 18.44
N ALA A 201 6.23 1.18 18.17
CA ALA A 201 7.03 2.32 18.63
C ALA A 201 6.55 3.67 18.04
N LYS A 202 6.12 3.71 16.78
CA LYS A 202 5.64 4.95 16.14
C LYS A 202 4.27 5.41 16.63
N ILE A 203 3.45 4.55 17.25
CA ILE A 203 2.16 4.93 17.79
C ILE A 203 2.31 5.80 19.04
N VAL A 204 3.36 5.60 19.85
CA VAL A 204 3.60 6.36 21.09
C VAL A 204 3.67 7.88 20.84
N PRO A 205 4.55 8.42 19.96
CA PRO A 205 4.58 9.86 19.70
C PRO A 205 3.29 10.39 19.09
N LEU A 206 2.55 9.58 18.31
CA LEU A 206 1.26 9.98 17.74
C LEU A 206 0.18 10.16 18.80
N ILE A 207 0.04 9.20 19.71
CA ILE A 207 -0.92 9.30 20.82
C ILE A 207 -0.54 10.44 21.77
N THR A 208 0.76 10.59 22.08
CA THR A 208 1.26 11.69 22.92
C THR A 208 0.93 13.04 22.28
N PHE A 209 1.15 13.19 20.97
CA PHE A 209 0.80 14.40 20.22
C PHE A 209 -0.69 14.70 20.33
N ILE A 210 -1.56 13.72 20.03
CA ILE A 210 -3.01 13.87 20.07
C ILE A 210 -3.46 14.29 21.48
N ALA A 211 -2.97 13.61 22.53
CA ALA A 211 -3.35 13.90 23.90
C ALA A 211 -2.97 15.34 24.34
N ILE A 212 -1.74 15.75 24.05
CA ILE A 212 -1.23 17.08 24.42
C ILE A 212 -1.94 18.17 23.61
N CYS A 213 -2.07 18.02 22.29
CA CYS A 213 -2.73 19.00 21.44
C CYS A 213 -4.24 19.10 21.74
N ALA A 214 -4.90 18.02 22.18
CA ALA A 214 -6.30 18.07 22.62
C ALA A 214 -6.49 18.94 23.88
N VAL A 215 -5.53 18.92 24.81
CA VAL A 215 -5.57 19.76 26.03
C VAL A 215 -5.24 21.21 25.71
N ALA A 216 -4.32 21.47 24.78
CA ALA A 216 -3.87 22.80 24.40
C ALA A 216 -4.70 23.45 23.27
N PHE A 217 -5.80 22.82 22.86
CA PHE A 217 -6.63 23.20 21.73
C PHE A 217 -7.31 24.55 21.95
N ASP A 218 -7.13 25.49 21.01
CA ASP A 218 -7.78 26.82 21.00
C ASP A 218 -8.83 26.89 19.88
N VAL A 219 -10.09 27.03 20.28
CA VAL A 219 -11.23 27.12 19.34
C VAL A 219 -11.16 28.42 18.51
N GLY A 220 -10.60 29.50 19.04
CA GLY A 220 -10.44 30.78 18.33
C GLY A 220 -9.46 30.64 17.17
N VAL A 221 -8.30 30.01 17.42
CA VAL A 221 -7.32 29.69 16.37
C VAL A 221 -7.91 28.72 15.36
N PHE A 222 -8.63 27.69 15.82
CA PHE A 222 -9.24 26.66 14.98
C PHE A 222 -10.25 27.20 13.98
N THR A 223 -11.09 28.18 14.40
CA THR A 223 -12.15 28.73 13.56
C THR A 223 -11.73 29.96 12.76
N GLU A 224 -10.50 30.45 12.94
CA GLU A 224 -9.97 31.61 12.21
C GLU A 224 -9.93 31.30 10.70
N ASP A 225 -10.54 32.19 9.90
CA ASP A 225 -10.66 32.03 8.43
C ASP A 225 -11.14 30.64 7.99
N PHE A 226 -12.24 30.16 8.58
CA PHE A 226 -12.78 28.80 8.42
C PHE A 226 -12.86 28.34 6.95
N TRP A 227 -13.29 29.22 6.05
CA TRP A 227 -13.45 28.92 4.63
C TRP A 227 -12.25 29.32 3.77
N GLY A 228 -11.24 29.95 4.33
CA GLY A 228 -10.07 30.40 3.60
C GLY A 228 -10.28 31.61 2.71
N SER A 229 -11.24 32.49 3.09
CA SER A 229 -11.57 33.69 2.32
C SER A 229 -10.40 34.65 2.16
N HIS A 230 -9.51 34.70 3.16
CA HIS A 230 -8.30 35.53 3.19
C HIS A 230 -7.02 34.74 2.87
N ALA A 231 -7.14 33.44 2.61
CA ALA A 231 -5.99 32.55 2.45
C ALA A 231 -5.33 32.59 1.07
N GLY A 232 -6.00 33.16 0.06
CA GLY A 232 -5.49 33.14 -1.32
C GLY A 232 -5.48 31.76 -1.98
N LEU A 233 -6.15 30.75 -1.39
CA LEU A 233 -6.14 29.35 -1.86
C LEU A 233 -7.22 29.03 -2.91
N GLY A 234 -7.95 30.04 -3.36
CA GLY A 234 -9.05 29.88 -4.31
C GLY A 234 -10.35 29.39 -3.67
N SER A 235 -11.24 28.82 -4.51
CA SER A 235 -12.55 28.35 -4.07
C SER A 235 -12.46 27.15 -3.13
N VAL A 236 -13.53 26.88 -2.36
CA VAL A 236 -13.66 25.67 -1.53
C VAL A 236 -13.38 24.40 -2.34
N PHE A 237 -13.87 24.34 -3.59
CA PHE A 237 -13.61 23.23 -4.49
C PHE A 237 -12.12 23.10 -4.85
N ALA A 238 -11.44 24.21 -5.15
CA ALA A 238 -10.01 24.21 -5.47
C ALA A 238 -9.18 23.75 -4.27
N GLN A 239 -9.47 24.23 -3.08
CA GLN A 239 -8.81 23.83 -1.84
C GLN A 239 -9.03 22.33 -1.54
N THR A 240 -10.29 21.87 -1.62
CA THR A 240 -10.61 20.43 -1.43
C THR A 240 -9.89 19.54 -2.45
N LYS A 241 -9.83 19.98 -3.70
CA LYS A 241 -9.11 19.28 -4.77
C LYS A 241 -7.61 19.19 -4.48
N SER A 242 -6.98 20.29 -4.06
CA SER A 242 -5.54 20.38 -3.84
C SER A 242 -5.03 19.44 -2.73
N MET A 243 -5.84 19.12 -1.73
CA MET A 243 -5.44 18.22 -0.66
C MET A 243 -5.55 16.71 -1.02
N MET A 244 -6.20 16.34 -2.14
CA MET A 244 -6.55 14.95 -2.41
C MET A 244 -5.32 14.04 -2.56
N LEU A 245 -4.27 14.46 -3.27
CA LEU A 245 -3.07 13.64 -3.40
C LEU A 245 -2.34 13.44 -2.07
N VAL A 246 -2.35 14.45 -1.19
CA VAL A 246 -1.80 14.33 0.16
C VAL A 246 -2.59 13.30 0.97
N THR A 247 -3.93 13.32 0.88
CA THR A 247 -4.76 12.32 1.57
C THR A 247 -4.60 10.92 1.00
N VAL A 248 -4.40 10.77 -0.32
CA VAL A 248 -4.09 9.47 -0.93
C VAL A 248 -2.74 8.95 -0.40
N TRP A 249 -1.71 9.79 -0.39
CA TRP A 249 -0.38 9.43 0.07
C TRP A 249 -0.38 8.78 1.46
N VAL A 250 -1.11 9.34 2.40
CA VAL A 250 -1.15 8.84 3.79
C VAL A 250 -1.97 7.55 3.97
N PHE A 251 -2.71 7.12 2.94
CA PHE A 251 -3.46 5.86 2.94
C PHE A 251 -2.87 4.78 2.03
N ILE A 252 -1.78 5.06 1.32
CA ILE A 252 -1.06 4.02 0.57
C ILE A 252 -0.61 2.94 1.56
N GLY A 253 -0.92 1.68 1.26
CA GLY A 253 -0.71 0.55 2.14
C GLY A 253 -1.99 -0.08 2.70
N ILE A 254 -3.17 0.53 2.44
CA ILE A 254 -4.48 -0.04 2.82
C ILE A 254 -4.68 -1.44 2.22
N GLU A 255 -4.09 -1.71 1.06
CA GLU A 255 -4.10 -2.97 0.34
C GLU A 255 -3.13 -4.01 0.91
N GLY A 256 -2.23 -3.64 1.83
CA GLY A 256 -1.14 -4.48 2.31
C GLY A 256 -1.58 -5.86 2.76
N ALA A 257 -2.69 -5.98 3.51
CA ALA A 257 -3.22 -7.28 3.90
C ALA A 257 -3.66 -8.15 2.70
N SER A 258 -4.15 -7.55 1.61
CA SER A 258 -4.59 -8.29 0.43
C SER A 258 -3.43 -8.86 -0.38
N ILE A 259 -2.28 -8.17 -0.39
CA ILE A 259 -1.06 -8.63 -1.04
C ILE A 259 -0.49 -9.86 -0.31
N TYR A 260 -0.54 -9.85 1.02
CA TYR A 260 -0.10 -10.99 1.85
C TYR A 260 -1.22 -12.00 2.15
N SER A 261 -2.31 -12.00 1.39
CA SER A 261 -3.47 -12.89 1.63
C SER A 261 -3.12 -14.38 1.64
N LYS A 262 -2.16 -14.82 0.83
CA LYS A 262 -1.63 -16.21 0.83
C LYS A 262 -1.03 -16.62 2.18
N ARG A 263 -0.44 -15.65 2.90
CA ARG A 263 0.22 -15.89 4.19
C ARG A 263 -0.72 -15.73 5.39
N ALA A 264 -2.00 -15.41 5.16
CA ALA A 264 -2.98 -15.28 6.23
C ALA A 264 -3.35 -16.65 6.84
N ARG A 265 -3.39 -16.74 8.15
CA ARG A 265 -3.86 -17.94 8.85
C ARG A 265 -5.35 -18.21 8.56
N LYS A 266 -6.16 -17.14 8.51
CA LYS A 266 -7.56 -17.17 8.09
C LYS A 266 -7.82 -16.07 7.08
N ARG A 267 -8.40 -16.38 5.92
CA ARG A 267 -8.72 -15.38 4.89
C ARG A 267 -9.70 -14.29 5.37
N SER A 268 -10.61 -14.64 6.30
CA SER A 268 -11.51 -13.66 6.91
C SER A 268 -10.78 -12.56 7.68
N ASP A 269 -9.57 -12.86 8.19
CA ASP A 269 -8.77 -11.90 8.95
C ASP A 269 -8.15 -10.82 8.05
N VAL A 270 -7.89 -11.12 6.77
CA VAL A 270 -7.43 -10.15 5.76
C VAL A 270 -8.37 -8.94 5.72
N GLY A 271 -9.67 -9.20 5.52
CA GLY A 271 -10.66 -8.14 5.41
C GLY A 271 -10.91 -7.39 6.71
N LYS A 272 -10.93 -8.10 7.84
CA LYS A 272 -11.11 -7.47 9.17
C LYS A 272 -9.91 -6.59 9.50
N ALA A 273 -8.69 -7.04 9.21
CA ALA A 273 -7.47 -6.27 9.43
C ALA A 273 -7.41 -5.03 8.53
N THR A 274 -7.83 -5.16 7.26
CA THR A 274 -7.88 -4.03 6.32
C THR A 274 -8.83 -2.94 6.81
N VAL A 275 -10.09 -3.29 7.09
CA VAL A 275 -11.10 -2.29 7.51
C VAL A 275 -10.79 -1.74 8.91
N GLY A 276 -10.44 -2.60 9.87
CA GLY A 276 -10.12 -2.17 11.23
C GLY A 276 -8.86 -1.32 11.30
N GLY A 277 -7.80 -1.72 10.58
CA GLY A 277 -6.57 -0.94 10.47
C GLY A 277 -6.79 0.42 9.79
N PHE A 278 -7.57 0.44 8.72
CA PHE A 278 -7.95 1.68 8.05
C PHE A 278 -8.68 2.64 9.00
N LEU A 279 -9.72 2.18 9.71
CA LEU A 279 -10.49 3.03 10.63
C LEU A 279 -9.60 3.59 11.75
N PHE A 280 -8.71 2.77 12.29
CA PHE A 280 -7.77 3.21 13.32
C PHE A 280 -6.85 4.31 12.78
N VAL A 281 -6.26 4.12 11.59
CA VAL A 281 -5.38 5.11 10.97
C VAL A 281 -6.14 6.37 10.58
N LEU A 282 -7.37 6.25 10.04
CA LEU A 282 -8.21 7.40 9.69
C LEU A 282 -8.44 8.32 10.91
N VAL A 283 -8.77 7.75 12.06
CA VAL A 283 -8.98 8.52 13.30
C VAL A 283 -7.69 9.23 13.72
N LEU A 284 -6.54 8.56 13.63
CA LEU A 284 -5.24 9.20 13.94
C LEU A 284 -4.92 10.34 12.98
N LEU A 285 -5.09 10.13 11.67
CA LEU A 285 -4.79 11.16 10.65
C LEU A 285 -5.67 12.41 10.81
N ILE A 286 -6.98 12.20 10.99
CA ILE A 286 -7.93 13.31 11.24
C ILE A 286 -7.58 14.00 12.56
N GLY A 287 -7.31 13.24 13.62
CA GLY A 287 -6.93 13.78 14.92
C GLY A 287 -5.68 14.66 14.85
N VAL A 288 -4.59 14.15 14.25
CA VAL A 288 -3.35 14.91 14.07
C VAL A 288 -3.61 16.20 13.29
N ASN A 289 -4.37 16.11 12.21
CA ASN A 289 -4.59 17.24 11.31
C ASN A 289 -5.49 18.32 11.93
N LEU A 290 -6.65 17.94 12.47
CA LEU A 290 -7.60 18.89 13.08
C LEU A 290 -7.01 19.54 14.33
N LEU A 291 -6.34 18.76 15.20
CA LEU A 291 -5.75 19.33 16.41
C LEU A 291 -4.63 20.30 16.09
N SER A 292 -3.81 20.06 15.06
CA SER A 292 -2.76 20.98 14.63
C SER A 292 -3.33 22.36 14.23
N MET A 293 -4.50 22.40 13.59
CA MET A 293 -5.19 23.63 13.22
C MET A 293 -5.72 24.43 14.43
N GLY A 294 -5.94 23.76 15.57
CA GLY A 294 -6.32 24.43 16.82
C GLY A 294 -5.13 24.86 17.68
N ILE A 295 -3.90 24.46 17.30
CA ILE A 295 -2.68 24.89 18.00
C ILE A 295 -2.01 26.07 17.30
N MET A 296 -2.05 26.11 15.98
CA MET A 296 -1.29 27.06 15.20
C MET A 296 -2.12 27.58 14.02
N ARG A 297 -2.06 28.90 13.78
CA ARG A 297 -2.72 29.54 12.62
C ARG A 297 -2.29 28.89 11.32
N ARG A 298 -3.26 28.66 10.43
CA ARG A 298 -3.05 27.99 9.13
C ARG A 298 -1.82 28.48 8.37
N ALA A 299 -1.65 29.81 8.23
CA ALA A 299 -0.54 30.38 7.47
C ALA A 299 0.83 30.02 8.06
N LYS A 300 0.95 30.02 9.40
CA LYS A 300 2.18 29.62 10.09
C LYS A 300 2.40 28.11 9.94
N LEU A 301 1.34 27.30 10.06
CA LEU A 301 1.39 25.87 9.91
C LEU A 301 1.82 25.47 8.49
N ALA A 302 1.29 26.12 7.46
CA ALA A 302 1.63 25.90 6.05
C ALA A 302 3.11 26.22 5.73
N GLY A 303 3.73 27.13 6.46
CA GLY A 303 5.15 27.50 6.28
C GLY A 303 6.14 26.65 7.08
N LEU A 304 5.68 25.65 7.84
CA LEU A 304 6.58 24.76 8.59
C LEU A 304 7.34 23.81 7.65
N PRO A 305 8.56 23.43 8.03
CA PRO A 305 9.32 22.40 7.29
C PRO A 305 8.69 21.02 7.43
N ASP A 306 9.13 20.08 6.59
CA ASP A 306 8.70 18.69 6.65
C ASP A 306 8.90 18.07 8.03
N ALA A 307 8.01 17.11 8.33
CA ALA A 307 7.78 16.58 9.67
C ALA A 307 7.35 17.68 10.69
N SER A 308 6.44 18.56 10.23
CA SER A 308 5.92 19.71 11.02
C SER A 308 5.23 19.33 12.33
N MET A 309 4.77 18.10 12.46
CA MET A 309 4.15 17.61 13.70
C MET A 309 5.05 17.83 14.92
N GLY A 310 6.39 17.71 14.75
CA GLY A 310 7.37 18.02 15.80
C GLY A 310 7.37 19.51 16.18
N ASP A 311 7.26 20.39 15.19
CA ASP A 311 7.25 21.83 15.41
C ASP A 311 5.95 22.29 16.08
N VAL A 312 4.80 21.69 15.69
CA VAL A 312 3.52 21.92 16.35
C VAL A 312 3.58 21.50 17.82
N LEU A 313 4.07 20.29 18.12
CA LEU A 313 4.18 19.83 19.51
C LEU A 313 5.15 20.69 20.32
N SER A 314 6.28 21.06 19.71
CA SER A 314 7.28 21.94 20.35
C SER A 314 6.72 23.32 20.72
N SER A 315 5.76 23.84 19.97
CA SER A 315 5.10 25.11 20.31
C SER A 315 4.25 25.04 21.58
N VAL A 316 3.84 23.85 21.99
CA VAL A 316 3.02 23.61 23.20
C VAL A 316 3.89 23.27 24.41
N VAL A 317 4.82 22.33 24.24
CA VAL A 317 5.55 21.72 25.36
C VAL A 317 7.06 22.02 25.36
N GLY A 318 7.53 22.83 24.40
CA GLY A 318 8.95 23.14 24.25
C GLY A 318 9.75 22.11 23.45
N PRO A 319 11.08 22.24 23.39
CA PRO A 319 11.95 21.52 22.46
C PRO A 319 11.86 19.99 22.52
N TRP A 320 11.55 19.42 23.71
CA TRP A 320 11.44 17.97 23.86
C TRP A 320 10.33 17.35 22.99
N GLY A 321 9.28 18.14 22.70
CA GLY A 321 8.21 17.70 21.79
C GLY A 321 8.70 17.43 20.37
N SER A 322 9.60 18.30 19.85
CA SER A 322 10.24 18.07 18.55
C SER A 322 11.15 16.85 18.56
N VAL A 323 11.91 16.64 19.64
CA VAL A 323 12.80 15.46 19.80
C VAL A 323 11.99 14.16 19.80
N LEU A 324 10.89 14.11 20.60
CA LEU A 324 10.01 12.95 20.69
C LEU A 324 9.42 12.58 19.32
N VAL A 325 8.87 13.55 18.61
CA VAL A 325 8.26 13.32 17.29
C VAL A 325 9.33 12.93 16.28
N SER A 326 10.49 13.59 16.27
CA SER A 326 11.59 13.26 15.35
C SER A 326 12.09 11.83 15.55
N ALA A 327 12.23 11.37 16.80
CA ALA A 327 12.55 9.97 17.10
C ALA A 327 11.47 9.02 16.54
N GLY A 328 10.18 9.37 16.70
CA GLY A 328 9.07 8.62 16.14
C GLY A 328 9.09 8.56 14.61
N VAL A 329 9.41 9.67 13.94
CA VAL A 329 9.56 9.75 12.48
C VAL A 329 10.67 8.81 12.02
N ILE A 330 11.86 8.89 12.62
CA ILE A 330 13.02 8.08 12.24
C ILE A 330 12.69 6.59 12.38
N ILE A 331 12.14 6.16 13.52
CA ILE A 331 11.77 4.76 13.76
C ILE A 331 10.68 4.32 12.76
N SER A 332 9.68 5.17 12.53
CA SER A 332 8.60 4.90 11.57
C SER A 332 9.15 4.67 10.17
N LEU A 333 10.02 5.57 9.70
CA LEU A 333 10.55 5.52 8.34
C LEU A 333 11.52 4.35 8.13
N LEU A 334 12.34 4.01 9.12
CA LEU A 334 13.20 2.82 9.06
C LEU A 334 12.37 1.53 8.91
N GLY A 335 11.31 1.40 9.70
CA GLY A 335 10.40 0.25 9.61
C GLY A 335 9.62 0.22 8.29
N ALA A 336 9.11 1.38 7.85
CA ALA A 336 8.38 1.50 6.59
C ALA A 336 9.29 1.20 5.39
N LEU A 337 10.51 1.70 5.35
CA LEU A 337 11.47 1.47 4.28
C LEU A 337 11.75 -0.03 4.07
N LEU A 338 11.98 -0.78 5.16
CA LEU A 338 12.13 -2.24 5.12
C LEU A 338 10.91 -2.93 4.51
N ALA A 339 9.72 -2.59 4.99
CA ALA A 339 8.47 -3.21 4.54
C ALA A 339 8.18 -2.90 3.07
N TRP A 340 8.37 -1.65 2.64
CA TRP A 340 8.06 -1.22 1.29
C TRP A 340 9.09 -1.66 0.25
N ILE A 341 10.38 -1.78 0.60
CA ILE A 341 11.39 -2.40 -0.29
C ILE A 341 11.02 -3.87 -0.56
N LEU A 342 10.64 -4.61 0.49
CA LEU A 342 10.20 -6.00 0.33
C LEU A 342 8.94 -6.08 -0.55
N LEU A 343 7.97 -5.21 -0.31
CA LEU A 343 6.71 -5.15 -1.06
C LEU A 343 6.94 -4.83 -2.54
N CYS A 344 7.90 -3.96 -2.88
CA CYS A 344 8.33 -3.73 -4.26
C CYS A 344 8.78 -5.03 -4.94
N GLY A 345 9.59 -5.83 -4.25
CA GLY A 345 10.05 -7.11 -4.75
C GLY A 345 8.90 -8.10 -5.01
N GLU A 346 8.01 -8.27 -4.03
CA GLU A 346 6.86 -9.17 -4.12
C GLU A 346 5.86 -8.74 -5.20
N THR A 347 5.67 -7.44 -5.40
CA THR A 347 4.77 -6.90 -6.44
C THR A 347 5.22 -7.27 -7.85
N MET A 348 6.52 -7.41 -8.11
CA MET A 348 7.06 -7.84 -9.40
C MET A 348 7.18 -9.36 -9.52
N GLN A 349 7.35 -10.07 -8.40
CA GLN A 349 7.58 -11.52 -8.39
C GLN A 349 6.42 -12.29 -8.99
N VAL A 350 5.20 -12.09 -8.51
CA VAL A 350 4.03 -12.85 -8.96
C VAL A 350 3.72 -12.64 -10.44
N PRO A 351 3.71 -11.40 -10.99
CA PRO A 351 3.63 -11.22 -12.43
C PRO A 351 4.80 -11.85 -13.22
N GLY A 352 5.98 -11.98 -12.61
CA GLY A 352 7.12 -12.68 -13.18
C GLY A 352 6.93 -14.19 -13.23
N GLU A 353 6.31 -14.79 -12.21
CA GLU A 353 5.98 -16.22 -12.15
C GLU A 353 4.89 -16.60 -13.16
N ASP A 354 3.85 -15.79 -13.31
CA ASP A 354 2.75 -16.05 -14.24
C ASP A 354 3.00 -15.54 -15.67
N GLY A 355 4.15 -14.91 -15.89
CA GLY A 355 4.64 -14.47 -17.18
C GLY A 355 4.03 -13.16 -17.69
N THR A 356 3.33 -12.41 -16.88
CA THR A 356 2.89 -11.04 -17.23
C THR A 356 4.06 -10.05 -17.16
N MET A 357 5.07 -10.35 -16.34
CA MET A 357 6.39 -9.73 -16.37
C MET A 357 7.47 -10.72 -16.83
N PRO A 358 8.69 -10.27 -17.22
CA PRO A 358 9.80 -11.15 -17.55
C PRO A 358 10.10 -12.15 -16.43
N LYS A 359 10.42 -13.39 -16.80
CA LYS A 359 10.70 -14.50 -15.86
C LYS A 359 11.80 -14.18 -14.86
N LEU A 360 12.68 -13.24 -15.20
CA LEU A 360 13.74 -12.75 -14.32
C LEU A 360 13.18 -12.30 -12.97
N PHE A 361 12.04 -11.60 -12.97
CA PHE A 361 11.43 -11.04 -11.76
C PHE A 361 10.80 -12.08 -10.85
N GLY A 362 10.40 -13.25 -11.38
CA GLY A 362 9.90 -14.38 -10.61
C GLY A 362 10.95 -15.19 -9.86
N ARG A 363 12.25 -14.87 -10.03
CA ARG A 363 13.34 -15.62 -9.38
C ARG A 363 13.52 -15.19 -7.93
N ILE A 364 13.67 -16.18 -7.05
CA ILE A 364 13.98 -15.99 -5.62
C ILE A 364 15.40 -16.47 -5.30
N ASN A 365 16.00 -15.92 -4.25
CA ASN A 365 17.28 -16.39 -3.73
C ASN A 365 17.10 -17.52 -2.70
N LYS A 366 18.20 -18.03 -2.13
CA LYS A 366 18.21 -19.07 -1.09
C LYS A 366 17.49 -18.67 0.22
N HIS A 367 17.19 -17.39 0.40
CA HIS A 367 16.48 -16.83 1.55
C HIS A 367 15.03 -16.45 1.22
N GLU A 368 14.48 -16.98 0.12
CA GLU A 368 13.11 -16.74 -0.37
C GLU A 368 12.83 -15.25 -0.72
N ALA A 369 13.87 -14.44 -0.93
CA ALA A 369 13.70 -13.05 -1.35
C ALA A 369 13.74 -12.93 -2.89
N PRO A 370 12.89 -12.09 -3.52
CA PRO A 370 12.84 -11.86 -4.97
C PRO A 370 14.02 -10.99 -5.42
N ALA A 371 15.23 -11.56 -5.40
CA ALA A 371 16.48 -10.82 -5.55
C ALA A 371 16.58 -9.96 -6.82
N PRO A 372 16.26 -10.44 -8.05
CA PRO A 372 16.35 -9.59 -9.22
C PRO A 372 15.41 -8.38 -9.18
N ALA A 373 14.19 -8.56 -8.67
CA ALA A 373 13.22 -7.48 -8.50
C ALA A 373 13.74 -6.44 -7.50
N LEU A 374 14.32 -6.88 -6.39
CA LEU A 374 14.92 -6.01 -5.37
C LEU A 374 16.12 -5.23 -5.91
N TRP A 375 17.02 -5.85 -6.69
CA TRP A 375 18.16 -5.17 -7.30
C TRP A 375 17.69 -4.05 -8.24
N ILE A 376 16.75 -4.33 -9.15
CA ILE A 376 16.23 -3.34 -10.08
C ILE A 376 15.52 -2.21 -9.32
N THR A 377 14.69 -2.55 -8.33
CA THR A 377 14.02 -1.56 -7.47
C THR A 377 15.03 -0.60 -6.85
N ASN A 378 16.07 -1.11 -6.21
CA ASN A 378 17.00 -0.26 -5.47
C ASN A 378 17.96 0.52 -6.39
N ILE A 379 18.31 -0.02 -7.56
CA ILE A 379 19.06 0.73 -8.58
C ILE A 379 18.23 1.93 -9.07
N VAL A 380 16.95 1.71 -9.41
CA VAL A 380 16.06 2.81 -9.85
C VAL A 380 15.82 3.80 -8.70
N SER A 381 15.59 3.32 -7.48
CA SER A 381 15.47 4.18 -6.29
C SER A 381 16.72 5.02 -6.06
N GLN A 382 17.92 4.45 -6.24
CA GLN A 382 19.19 5.18 -6.13
C GLN A 382 19.31 6.30 -7.16
N ILE A 383 18.90 6.04 -8.42
CA ILE A 383 18.90 7.06 -9.46
C ILE A 383 17.93 8.20 -9.08
N CYS A 384 16.70 7.86 -8.68
CA CYS A 384 15.72 8.85 -8.24
C CYS A 384 16.23 9.64 -7.02
N LEU A 385 16.87 8.98 -6.05
CA LEU A 385 17.42 9.61 -4.87
C LEU A 385 18.52 10.64 -5.23
N VAL A 386 19.42 10.31 -6.15
CA VAL A 386 20.43 11.26 -6.62
C VAL A 386 19.79 12.47 -7.29
N MET A 387 18.72 12.27 -8.06
CA MET A 387 18.01 13.37 -8.72
C MET A 387 17.36 14.34 -7.70
N THR A 388 17.04 13.90 -6.48
CA THR A 388 16.43 14.79 -5.47
C THR A 388 17.32 15.96 -5.06
N VAL A 389 18.64 15.89 -5.28
CA VAL A 389 19.58 17.01 -5.04
C VAL A 389 19.20 18.26 -5.86
N LEU A 390 18.54 18.06 -6.99
CA LEU A 390 18.17 19.14 -7.92
C LEU A 390 16.82 19.79 -7.60
N TRP A 391 16.08 19.27 -6.58
CA TRP A 391 14.68 19.67 -6.35
C TRP A 391 14.47 20.23 -4.95
N ASP A 392 13.98 21.47 -4.89
CA ASP A 392 13.41 22.00 -3.66
C ASP A 392 12.10 21.28 -3.34
N GLY A 393 11.84 21.01 -2.06
CA GLY A 393 10.63 20.30 -1.66
C GLY A 393 10.55 18.83 -2.12
N ALA A 394 11.71 18.17 -2.31
CA ALA A 394 11.82 16.83 -2.86
C ALA A 394 10.91 15.78 -2.19
N TYR A 395 10.68 15.87 -0.87
CA TYR A 395 9.76 14.95 -0.19
C TYR A 395 8.33 15.04 -0.71
N LEU A 396 7.77 16.26 -0.79
CA LEU A 396 6.38 16.44 -1.24
C LEU A 396 6.23 16.06 -2.73
N ALA A 397 7.24 16.37 -3.56
CA ALA A 397 7.27 15.97 -4.96
C ALA A 397 7.23 14.43 -5.11
N MET A 398 8.05 13.71 -4.33
CA MET A 398 8.04 12.24 -4.33
C MET A 398 6.71 11.68 -3.81
N ALA A 399 6.17 12.24 -2.73
CA ALA A 399 4.90 11.81 -2.14
C ALA A 399 3.71 11.99 -3.10
N THR A 400 3.62 13.14 -3.78
CA THR A 400 2.55 13.43 -4.75
C THR A 400 2.67 12.59 -6.01
N LEU A 401 3.89 12.37 -6.51
CA LEU A 401 4.11 11.49 -7.66
C LEU A 401 3.79 10.02 -7.32
N ALA A 402 4.19 9.54 -6.14
CA ALA A 402 3.82 8.22 -5.67
C ALA A 402 2.29 8.08 -5.53
N ALA A 403 1.63 9.10 -4.98
CA ALA A 403 0.17 9.15 -4.90
C ALA A 403 -0.51 9.14 -6.29
N ALA A 404 0.02 9.86 -7.27
CA ALA A 404 -0.52 9.85 -8.64
C ALA A 404 -0.40 8.48 -9.32
N LEU A 405 0.72 7.79 -9.10
CA LEU A 405 0.99 6.46 -9.67
C LEU A 405 0.08 5.36 -9.12
N ILE A 406 -0.32 5.44 -7.85
CA ILE A 406 -1.19 4.44 -7.21
C ILE A 406 -2.67 4.55 -7.65
N LEU A 407 -3.08 5.68 -8.23
CA LEU A 407 -4.50 5.91 -8.58
C LEU A 407 -5.04 4.88 -9.56
N VAL A 408 -4.23 4.49 -10.55
CA VAL A 408 -4.61 3.48 -11.56
C VAL A 408 -4.87 2.12 -10.91
N PRO A 409 -3.95 1.53 -10.11
CA PRO A 409 -4.19 0.30 -9.38
C PRO A 409 -5.44 0.32 -8.49
N TYR A 410 -5.68 1.41 -7.76
CA TYR A 410 -6.84 1.55 -6.88
C TYR A 410 -8.14 1.62 -7.66
N LEU A 411 -8.18 2.44 -8.72
CA LEU A 411 -9.34 2.54 -9.61
C LEU A 411 -9.66 1.20 -10.28
N LEU A 412 -8.65 0.47 -10.76
CA LEU A 412 -8.84 -0.84 -11.41
C LEU A 412 -9.38 -1.88 -10.43
N SER A 413 -8.93 -1.88 -9.18
CA SER A 413 -9.44 -2.78 -8.14
C SER A 413 -10.91 -2.51 -7.82
N ALA A 414 -11.28 -1.22 -7.67
CA ALA A 414 -12.67 -0.81 -7.45
C ALA A 414 -13.56 -1.14 -8.66
N ALA A 415 -13.10 -0.84 -9.88
CA ALA A 415 -13.81 -1.13 -11.12
C ALA A 415 -14.00 -2.64 -11.36
N PHE A 416 -13.03 -3.48 -10.97
CA PHE A 416 -13.18 -4.93 -11.03
C PHE A 416 -14.26 -5.43 -10.07
N ALA A 417 -14.28 -4.95 -8.83
CA ALA A 417 -15.35 -5.28 -7.88
C ALA A 417 -16.73 -4.87 -8.42
N LEU A 418 -16.85 -3.67 -9.00
CA LEU A 418 -18.09 -3.19 -9.62
C LEU A 418 -18.49 -4.08 -10.79
N LYS A 419 -17.55 -4.42 -11.69
CA LYS A 419 -17.79 -5.32 -12.82
C LYS A 419 -18.30 -6.69 -12.35
N MET A 420 -17.70 -7.27 -11.33
CA MET A 420 -18.08 -8.56 -10.75
C MET A 420 -19.51 -8.53 -10.18
N VAL A 421 -19.88 -7.47 -9.46
CA VAL A 421 -21.21 -7.28 -8.92
C VAL A 421 -22.25 -7.10 -10.04
N ILE A 422 -21.96 -6.28 -11.06
CA ILE A 422 -22.87 -6.05 -12.20
C ILE A 422 -23.15 -7.37 -12.92
N LYS A 423 -22.11 -8.16 -13.19
CA LYS A 423 -22.27 -9.48 -13.84
C LYS A 423 -22.89 -10.54 -12.95
N GLY A 424 -22.93 -10.34 -11.63
CA GLY A 424 -23.42 -11.33 -10.67
C GLY A 424 -22.43 -12.44 -10.39
N GLU A 425 -21.18 -12.33 -10.83
CA GLU A 425 -20.13 -13.32 -10.58
C GLU A 425 -19.93 -13.53 -9.07
N THR A 426 -19.99 -14.78 -8.60
CA THR A 426 -19.91 -15.17 -7.18
C THR A 426 -21.11 -14.80 -6.30
N TYR A 427 -22.26 -14.37 -6.90
CA TYR A 427 -23.47 -13.98 -6.19
C TYR A 427 -24.65 -14.92 -6.46
N GLU A 428 -24.44 -16.03 -7.19
CA GLU A 428 -25.49 -16.96 -7.61
C GLU A 428 -26.29 -17.52 -6.42
N ASN A 429 -25.60 -17.84 -5.32
CA ASN A 429 -26.19 -18.48 -4.13
C ASN A 429 -26.36 -17.50 -2.93
N GLY A 430 -26.17 -16.20 -3.15
CA GLY A 430 -26.22 -15.20 -2.08
C GLY A 430 -27.52 -14.39 -2.05
N PRO A 431 -27.90 -13.78 -0.90
CA PRO A 431 -29.04 -12.90 -0.82
C PRO A 431 -28.86 -11.65 -1.68
N ARG A 432 -29.93 -11.24 -2.39
CA ARG A 432 -29.96 -10.04 -3.25
C ARG A 432 -29.51 -8.77 -2.50
N SER A 433 -29.86 -8.65 -1.22
CA SER A 433 -29.48 -7.52 -0.37
C SER A 433 -27.96 -7.38 -0.24
N GLN A 434 -27.22 -8.48 -0.17
CA GLN A 434 -25.77 -8.47 -0.12
C GLN A 434 -25.17 -7.95 -1.43
N ARG A 435 -25.69 -8.42 -2.59
CA ARG A 435 -25.26 -7.94 -3.90
C ARG A 435 -25.53 -6.44 -4.06
N VAL A 436 -26.68 -5.94 -3.62
CA VAL A 436 -27.01 -4.51 -3.67
C VAL A 436 -26.06 -3.69 -2.81
N ARG A 437 -25.81 -4.11 -1.57
CA ARG A 437 -24.85 -3.44 -0.68
C ARG A 437 -23.44 -3.40 -1.29
N ASP A 438 -22.96 -4.52 -1.81
CA ASP A 438 -21.65 -4.63 -2.41
C ASP A 438 -21.57 -3.79 -3.72
N ALA A 439 -22.68 -3.64 -4.45
CA ALA A 439 -22.79 -2.74 -5.60
C ALA A 439 -22.65 -1.27 -5.20
N VAL A 440 -23.32 -0.82 -4.16
CA VAL A 440 -23.21 0.56 -3.65
C VAL A 440 -21.78 0.86 -3.24
N VAL A 441 -21.15 -0.04 -2.47
CA VAL A 441 -19.76 0.12 -2.03
C VAL A 441 -18.80 0.19 -3.22
N ALA A 442 -18.91 -0.73 -4.17
CA ALA A 442 -18.03 -0.75 -5.35
C ALA A 442 -18.25 0.47 -6.26
N THR A 443 -19.49 0.96 -6.37
CA THR A 443 -19.80 2.19 -7.12
C THR A 443 -19.17 3.41 -6.47
N ILE A 444 -19.32 3.59 -5.15
CA ILE A 444 -18.71 4.72 -4.43
C ILE A 444 -17.18 4.67 -4.53
N ALA A 445 -16.58 3.48 -4.34
CA ALA A 445 -15.13 3.32 -4.48
C ALA A 445 -14.63 3.64 -5.90
N THR A 446 -15.39 3.25 -6.94
CA THR A 446 -15.05 3.55 -8.33
C THR A 446 -15.18 5.04 -8.64
N LEU A 447 -16.28 5.67 -8.21
CA LEU A 447 -16.47 7.12 -8.37
C LEU A 447 -15.42 7.92 -7.62
N TYR A 448 -15.04 7.48 -6.42
CA TYR A 448 -13.94 8.08 -5.67
C TYR A 448 -12.61 7.91 -6.41
N GLY A 449 -12.30 6.75 -6.97
CA GLY A 449 -11.11 6.56 -7.80
C GLY A 449 -11.07 7.48 -9.02
N ILE A 450 -12.20 7.68 -9.71
CA ILE A 450 -12.32 8.64 -10.81
C ILE A 450 -12.12 10.08 -10.30
N TRP A 451 -12.73 10.43 -9.17
CA TRP A 451 -12.54 11.73 -8.53
C TRP A 451 -11.06 11.99 -8.23
N LEU A 452 -10.33 11.02 -7.69
CA LEU A 452 -8.91 11.15 -7.39
C LEU A 452 -8.07 11.42 -8.65
N VAL A 453 -8.37 10.73 -9.76
CA VAL A 453 -7.70 10.98 -11.05
C VAL A 453 -7.96 12.42 -11.52
N VAL A 454 -9.19 12.92 -11.42
CA VAL A 454 -9.52 14.32 -11.74
C VAL A 454 -8.84 15.29 -10.77
N ALA A 455 -8.80 14.95 -9.49
CA ALA A 455 -8.20 15.79 -8.45
C ALA A 455 -6.67 15.87 -8.55
N ALA A 456 -6.01 14.82 -9.02
CA ALA A 456 -4.56 14.80 -9.22
C ALA A 456 -4.06 15.93 -10.14
N GLY A 457 -4.91 16.37 -11.07
CA GLY A 457 -4.55 17.41 -12.03
C GLY A 457 -3.69 16.90 -13.19
N ALA A 458 -3.57 17.74 -14.23
CA ALA A 458 -2.90 17.34 -15.47
C ALA A 458 -1.39 17.07 -15.25
N ASP A 459 -0.74 17.89 -14.44
CA ASP A 459 0.72 17.84 -14.27
C ASP A 459 1.17 16.54 -13.60
N ALA A 460 0.56 16.17 -12.46
CA ALA A 460 0.87 14.92 -11.78
C ALA A 460 0.52 13.69 -12.63
N LEU A 461 -0.58 13.74 -13.39
CA LEU A 461 -0.97 12.64 -14.29
C LEU A 461 -0.02 12.53 -15.47
N MET A 462 0.42 13.63 -16.08
CA MET A 462 1.40 13.60 -17.17
C MET A 462 2.73 13.00 -16.73
N LEU A 463 3.22 13.38 -15.55
CA LEU A 463 4.43 12.79 -14.96
C LEU A 463 4.24 11.29 -14.65
N ALA A 464 3.11 10.91 -14.09
CA ALA A 464 2.80 9.50 -13.83
C ALA A 464 2.77 8.69 -15.14
N VAL A 465 2.07 9.18 -16.17
CA VAL A 465 1.97 8.49 -17.48
C VAL A 465 3.33 8.36 -18.16
N LEU A 466 4.20 9.36 -18.05
CA LEU A 466 5.58 9.30 -18.55
C LEU A 466 6.35 8.12 -17.93
N LEU A 467 6.11 7.81 -16.67
CA LEU A 467 6.72 6.66 -15.98
C LEU A 467 6.03 5.32 -16.30
N TYR A 468 4.76 5.34 -16.70
CA TYR A 468 4.07 4.13 -17.15
C TYR A 468 4.55 3.64 -18.52
N LEU A 469 4.92 4.55 -19.43
CA LEU A 469 5.26 4.21 -20.83
C LEU A 469 6.43 3.22 -20.95
N PRO A 470 7.57 3.36 -20.24
CA PRO A 470 8.66 2.38 -20.29
C PRO A 470 8.23 0.95 -19.92
N GLY A 471 7.21 0.82 -19.08
CA GLY A 471 6.63 -0.48 -18.74
C GLY A 471 6.12 -1.26 -19.94
N ALA A 472 5.64 -0.58 -20.99
CA ALA A 472 5.20 -1.26 -22.20
C ALA A 472 6.32 -2.07 -22.86
N ALA A 473 7.57 -1.58 -22.85
CA ALA A 473 8.72 -2.33 -23.35
C ALA A 473 9.01 -3.59 -22.50
N VAL A 474 8.86 -3.47 -21.17
CA VAL A 474 9.00 -4.60 -20.24
C VAL A 474 7.89 -5.65 -20.49
N PHE A 475 6.66 -5.21 -20.72
CA PHE A 475 5.55 -6.10 -21.09
C PHE A 475 5.80 -6.83 -22.42
N VAL A 476 6.28 -6.12 -23.44
CA VAL A 476 6.67 -6.73 -24.72
C VAL A 476 7.77 -7.77 -24.53
N TRP A 477 8.78 -7.48 -23.71
CA TRP A 477 9.81 -8.45 -23.36
C TRP A 477 9.21 -9.71 -22.73
N ALA A 478 8.35 -9.57 -21.72
CA ALA A 478 7.66 -10.70 -21.08
C ALA A 478 6.88 -11.57 -22.10
N LYS A 479 6.10 -10.93 -22.98
CA LYS A 479 5.29 -11.63 -23.99
C LYS A 479 6.14 -12.33 -25.06
N ARG A 480 7.32 -11.77 -25.41
CA ARG A 480 8.28 -12.42 -26.31
C ARG A 480 8.92 -13.66 -25.65
N GLU A 481 9.28 -13.59 -24.37
CA GLU A 481 9.77 -14.76 -23.63
C GLU A 481 8.76 -15.91 -23.62
N GLN A 482 7.47 -15.62 -23.58
CA GLN A 482 6.39 -16.61 -23.64
C GLN A 482 6.08 -17.10 -25.05
N ARG A 483 6.71 -16.55 -26.08
CA ARG A 483 6.37 -16.79 -27.48
C ARG A 483 4.88 -16.56 -27.78
N ALA A 484 4.28 -15.52 -27.15
CA ALA A 484 2.87 -15.22 -27.28
C ALA A 484 2.53 -14.89 -28.76
N LYS A 485 1.48 -15.51 -29.31
CA LYS A 485 1.01 -15.25 -30.69
C LYS A 485 0.55 -13.81 -30.88
N ARG A 486 0.03 -13.17 -29.81
CA ARG A 486 -0.37 -11.76 -29.81
C ARG A 486 0.17 -11.09 -28.55
N ILE A 487 0.83 -9.96 -28.71
CA ILE A 487 1.37 -9.18 -27.59
C ILE A 487 0.28 -8.32 -26.96
N PHE A 488 -0.50 -7.63 -27.79
CA PHE A 488 -1.58 -6.73 -27.36
C PHE A 488 -2.91 -7.13 -27.98
N LYS A 489 -4.00 -6.98 -27.22
CA LYS A 489 -5.38 -7.00 -27.73
C LYS A 489 -5.70 -5.64 -28.37
N PRO A 490 -6.73 -5.53 -29.23
CA PRO A 490 -7.05 -4.27 -29.93
C PRO A 490 -7.26 -3.08 -28.97
N TYR A 491 -7.99 -3.27 -27.87
CA TYR A 491 -8.22 -2.19 -26.89
C TYR A 491 -6.94 -1.84 -26.10
N GLU A 492 -6.02 -2.79 -25.90
CA GLU A 492 -4.73 -2.55 -25.23
C GLU A 492 -3.81 -1.68 -26.09
N ILE A 493 -3.89 -1.82 -27.42
CA ILE A 493 -3.20 -0.92 -28.36
C ILE A 493 -3.73 0.51 -28.20
N GLY A 494 -5.07 0.68 -28.04
CA GLY A 494 -5.66 1.99 -27.79
C GLY A 494 -5.11 2.62 -26.49
N VAL A 495 -4.99 1.84 -25.41
CA VAL A 495 -4.38 2.30 -24.16
C VAL A 495 -2.91 2.68 -24.36
N LEU A 496 -2.13 1.85 -25.06
CA LEU A 496 -0.72 2.14 -25.34
C LEU A 496 -0.54 3.43 -26.17
N VAL A 497 -1.37 3.63 -27.18
CA VAL A 497 -1.36 4.87 -28.00
C VAL A 497 -1.69 6.08 -27.13
N LEU A 498 -2.69 5.98 -26.25
CA LEU A 498 -3.04 7.05 -25.33
C LEU A 498 -1.89 7.38 -24.36
N LEU A 499 -1.25 6.37 -23.78
CA LEU A 499 -0.07 6.55 -22.92
C LEU A 499 1.07 7.24 -23.68
N ALA A 500 1.33 6.83 -24.92
CA ALA A 500 2.36 7.44 -25.77
C ALA A 500 2.05 8.91 -26.10
N LEU A 501 0.81 9.23 -26.50
CA LEU A 501 0.38 10.59 -26.80
C LEU A 501 0.51 11.51 -25.59
N ILE A 502 0.02 11.08 -24.41
CA ILE A 502 0.15 11.87 -23.18
C ILE A 502 1.62 12.05 -22.80
N SER A 503 2.46 11.01 -22.98
CA SER A 503 3.91 11.12 -22.71
C SER A 503 4.60 12.11 -23.65
N VAL A 504 4.23 12.17 -24.92
CA VAL A 504 4.75 13.17 -25.85
C VAL A 504 4.36 14.58 -25.40
N VAL A 505 3.10 14.78 -25.03
CA VAL A 505 2.63 16.08 -24.49
C VAL A 505 3.38 16.45 -23.22
N ALA A 506 3.60 15.48 -22.31
CA ALA A 506 4.38 15.69 -21.08
C ALA A 506 5.82 16.13 -21.39
N ILE A 507 6.52 15.44 -22.28
CA ILE A 507 7.88 15.80 -22.69
C ILE A 507 7.92 17.21 -23.29
N ILE A 508 7.00 17.54 -24.20
CA ILE A 508 6.92 18.89 -24.79
C ILE A 508 6.68 19.93 -23.68
N SER A 509 5.79 19.65 -22.72
CA SER A 509 5.47 20.55 -21.63
C SER A 509 6.68 20.76 -20.68
N ILE A 510 7.48 19.74 -20.44
CA ILE A 510 8.75 19.83 -19.67
C ILE A 510 9.75 20.70 -20.45
N VAL A 511 9.99 20.40 -21.73
CA VAL A 511 10.98 21.12 -22.56
C VAL A 511 10.59 22.60 -22.74
N THR A 512 9.29 22.91 -22.82
CA THR A 512 8.78 24.29 -22.93
C THR A 512 8.66 25.01 -21.59
N GLY A 513 9.02 24.38 -20.46
CA GLY A 513 8.91 24.95 -19.11
C GLY A 513 7.48 25.15 -18.62
N ARG A 514 6.48 24.55 -19.29
CA ARG A 514 5.06 24.59 -18.86
C ARG A 514 4.75 23.59 -17.75
N LEU A 515 5.49 22.50 -17.71
CA LEU A 515 5.41 21.48 -16.68
C LEU A 515 6.74 21.45 -15.94
N SER A 516 6.72 21.80 -14.66
CA SER A 516 7.90 21.68 -13.82
C SER A 516 7.96 20.28 -13.20
N LEU A 517 9.18 19.80 -12.99
CA LEU A 517 9.41 18.57 -12.23
C LEU A 517 9.43 18.82 -10.73
N THR A 518 9.25 20.09 -10.35
CA THR A 518 9.26 20.57 -8.96
C THR A 518 7.88 21.09 -8.54
#